data_83bd2e800fb556558f05866449339a3b
#
_entry.id   83bd2e800fb556558f05866449339a3b
#
_cell.length_a   1.000
_cell.length_b   1.000
_cell.length_c   1.000
_cell.angle_alpha   90.00
_cell.angle_beta   90.00
_cell.angle_gamma   90.00
#
_symmetry.space_group_name_H-M   'P 1'
#
loop_
_entity.id
_entity.type
_entity.pdbx_description
1 polymer ?
#
loop_
_entity_poly.entity_id
_entity_poly.type
_entity_poly.pdbx_seq_one_letter_code
_entity_poly.pdbx_strand_id
1 'polypeptide(L)'
;MSKHHQETAPFVERLIFNNRIAVLLIFALLTVFFGYQAAQVKPDTSFEKMIPLKHPYIVNMIEHENDLPNLGNSIRIAVEIEDGDIFSTEYMEALKRINDEVFFLPGVDRSNLRSLWTPNVRWTEVTEYGFDGGPVANRPSYTSEADLDELRANVLKAGEIGRLVANNFKSTIIDVPLQEAYPNPDNQSELIQLDYGDFSRQLEDKIRQHFEAENPNIKVHIV
;
A
#
# COMPACT_ATOMS: atom_id res chain seq x y z
N MET A 1 -9.78 -79.24 2.03
CA MET A 1 -11.05 -78.53 2.24
C MET A 1 -10.69 -77.14 2.79
N SER A 2 -10.59 -76.15 1.92
CA SER A 2 -10.27 -74.75 2.29
C SER A 2 -11.61 -74.06 2.54
N LYS A 3 -11.84 -73.64 3.79
CA LYS A 3 -13.00 -72.79 4.14
C LYS A 3 -12.68 -71.37 3.69
N HIS A 4 -13.33 -70.92 2.63
CA HIS A 4 -13.40 -69.51 2.30
C HIS A 4 -14.14 -68.79 3.44
N HIS A 5 -13.41 -67.98 4.22
CA HIS A 5 -14.00 -66.95 5.03
C HIS A 5 -14.66 -65.93 4.09
N GLN A 6 -15.97 -65.96 3.98
CA GLN A 6 -16.73 -64.85 3.43
C GLN A 6 -16.67 -63.70 4.47
N GLU A 7 -15.69 -62.84 4.31
CA GLU A 7 -15.72 -61.56 5.03
C GLU A 7 -16.94 -60.79 4.53
N THR A 8 -17.90 -60.59 5.41
CA THR A 8 -19.06 -59.75 5.14
C THR A 8 -18.54 -58.29 5.01
N ALA A 9 -18.51 -57.78 3.78
CA ALA A 9 -18.12 -56.43 3.52
C ALA A 9 -18.83 -55.45 4.47
N PRO A 10 -18.11 -54.50 5.08
CA PRO A 10 -18.72 -53.52 6.01
C PRO A 10 -19.85 -52.76 5.35
N PHE A 11 -20.87 -52.40 6.12
CA PHE A 11 -22.08 -51.73 5.64
C PHE A 11 -21.79 -50.58 4.68
N VAL A 12 -20.77 -49.81 4.98
CA VAL A 12 -20.32 -48.65 4.18
C VAL A 12 -19.85 -49.10 2.77
N GLU A 13 -19.15 -50.23 2.69
CA GLU A 13 -18.68 -50.76 1.40
C GLU A 13 -19.83 -51.19 0.49
N ARG A 14 -20.82 -51.86 1.04
CA ARG A 14 -22.05 -52.21 0.31
C ARG A 14 -22.84 -50.99 -0.13
N LEU A 15 -22.96 -49.94 0.72
CA LEU A 15 -23.66 -48.72 0.37
C LEU A 15 -23.00 -48.00 -0.81
N ILE A 16 -21.66 -47.91 -0.81
CA ILE A 16 -20.90 -47.24 -1.84
C ILE A 16 -20.94 -48.01 -3.17
N PHE A 17 -20.62 -49.33 -3.14
CA PHE A 17 -20.51 -50.14 -4.34
C PHE A 17 -21.86 -50.42 -5.02
N ASN A 18 -22.95 -50.56 -4.24
CA ASN A 18 -24.28 -50.74 -4.80
C ASN A 18 -24.87 -49.47 -5.42
N ASN A 19 -24.42 -48.26 -4.95
CA ASN A 19 -24.91 -46.99 -5.41
C ASN A 19 -23.82 -46.11 -6.02
N ARG A 20 -22.83 -46.75 -6.68
CA ARG A 20 -21.64 -46.06 -7.20
C ARG A 20 -21.96 -44.82 -8.08
N ILE A 21 -23.01 -44.85 -8.88
CA ILE A 21 -23.43 -43.73 -9.73
C ILE A 21 -23.93 -42.57 -8.83
N ALA A 22 -24.77 -42.89 -7.84
CA ALA A 22 -25.26 -41.86 -6.90
C ALA A 22 -24.12 -41.25 -6.08
N VAL A 23 -23.17 -42.04 -5.63
CA VAL A 23 -21.96 -41.56 -4.93
C VAL A 23 -21.14 -40.64 -5.82
N LEU A 24 -20.89 -41.01 -7.09
CA LEU A 24 -20.18 -40.17 -8.04
C LEU A 24 -20.91 -38.84 -8.31
N LEU A 25 -22.23 -38.88 -8.45
CA LEU A 25 -23.04 -37.65 -8.64
C LEU A 25 -22.97 -36.74 -7.41
N ILE A 26 -23.03 -37.31 -6.20
CA ILE A 26 -22.89 -36.54 -4.96
C ILE A 26 -21.50 -35.86 -4.88
N PHE A 27 -20.43 -36.61 -5.15
CA PHE A 27 -19.10 -36.05 -5.18
C PHE A 27 -18.90 -34.99 -6.26
N ALA A 28 -19.45 -35.20 -7.47
CA ALA A 28 -19.41 -34.21 -8.52
C ALA A 28 -20.14 -32.93 -8.11
N LEU A 29 -21.32 -33.07 -7.49
CA LEU A 29 -22.10 -31.92 -7.01
C LEU A 29 -21.39 -31.17 -5.87
N LEU A 30 -20.81 -31.88 -4.93
CA LEU A 30 -19.99 -31.29 -3.86
C LEU A 30 -18.76 -30.59 -4.41
N THR A 31 -18.09 -31.18 -5.41
CA THR A 31 -16.92 -30.57 -6.05
C THR A 31 -17.30 -29.24 -6.74
N VAL A 32 -18.41 -29.22 -7.48
CA VAL A 32 -18.90 -27.99 -8.12
C VAL A 32 -19.28 -26.96 -7.08
N PHE A 33 -20.01 -27.38 -6.03
CA PHE A 33 -20.41 -26.48 -4.94
C PHE A 33 -19.19 -25.86 -4.22
N PHE A 34 -18.23 -26.68 -3.80
CA PHE A 34 -17.03 -26.17 -3.11
C PHE A 34 -16.12 -25.39 -4.06
N GLY A 35 -16.04 -25.77 -5.35
CA GLY A 35 -15.32 -25.01 -6.37
C GLY A 35 -15.92 -23.60 -6.55
N TYR A 36 -17.25 -23.49 -6.58
CA TYR A 36 -17.92 -22.20 -6.63
C TYR A 36 -17.66 -21.35 -5.38
N GLN A 37 -17.72 -21.95 -4.18
CA GLN A 37 -17.41 -21.25 -2.94
C GLN A 37 -15.95 -20.82 -2.88
N ALA A 38 -15.02 -21.67 -3.32
CA ALA A 38 -13.60 -21.35 -3.36
C ALA A 38 -13.28 -20.18 -4.29
N ALA A 39 -14.00 -20.06 -5.41
CA ALA A 39 -13.84 -18.92 -6.33
C ALA A 39 -14.30 -17.57 -5.73
N GLN A 40 -15.09 -17.59 -4.66
CA GLN A 40 -15.56 -16.39 -3.96
C GLN A 40 -14.69 -16.01 -2.76
N VAL A 41 -13.72 -16.86 -2.39
CA VAL A 41 -12.80 -16.55 -1.29
C VAL A 41 -11.89 -15.40 -1.71
N LYS A 42 -12.07 -14.26 -1.07
CA LYS A 42 -11.12 -13.14 -1.16
C LYS A 42 -10.10 -13.29 -0.04
N PRO A 43 -8.79 -13.29 -0.35
CA PRO A 43 -7.78 -13.26 0.70
C PRO A 43 -7.92 -11.94 1.46
N ASP A 44 -8.16 -12.04 2.75
CA ASP A 44 -8.14 -10.89 3.64
C ASP A 44 -6.72 -10.73 4.19
N THR A 45 -6.02 -9.76 3.66
CA THR A 45 -4.61 -9.47 3.96
C THR A 45 -4.46 -8.34 4.98
N SER A 46 -5.51 -8.01 5.72
CA SER A 46 -5.42 -6.96 6.75
C SER A 46 -4.33 -7.30 7.78
N PHE A 47 -3.50 -6.31 8.07
CA PHE A 47 -2.37 -6.44 9.01
C PHE A 47 -2.83 -6.92 10.40
N GLU A 48 -3.98 -6.44 10.88
CA GLU A 48 -4.55 -6.81 12.17
C GLU A 48 -4.76 -8.31 12.35
N LYS A 49 -5.13 -9.04 11.30
CA LYS A 49 -5.37 -10.49 11.37
C LYS A 49 -4.09 -11.32 11.40
N MET A 50 -2.96 -10.71 11.05
CA MET A 50 -1.65 -11.37 11.04
C MET A 50 -0.91 -11.24 12.37
N ILE A 51 -1.36 -10.36 13.27
CA ILE A 51 -0.71 -10.10 14.55
C ILE A 51 -1.46 -10.74 15.72
N PRO A 52 -0.76 -11.11 16.82
CA PRO A 52 -1.39 -11.71 17.99
C PRO A 52 -2.15 -10.64 18.80
N LEU A 53 -3.44 -10.44 18.49
CA LEU A 53 -4.31 -9.41 19.07
C LEU A 53 -4.40 -9.42 20.60
N LYS A 54 -4.03 -10.53 21.25
CA LYS A 54 -4.04 -10.65 22.73
C LYS A 54 -2.71 -10.27 23.39
N HIS A 55 -1.69 -9.96 22.61
CA HIS A 55 -0.41 -9.55 23.19
C HIS A 55 -0.54 -8.11 23.77
N PRO A 56 -0.08 -7.83 25.01
CA PRO A 56 -0.25 -6.53 25.64
C PRO A 56 0.24 -5.33 24.82
N TYR A 57 1.35 -5.49 24.10
CA TYR A 57 1.88 -4.48 23.19
C TYR A 57 0.89 -4.16 22.04
N ILE A 58 0.28 -5.19 21.46
CA ILE A 58 -0.68 -5.04 20.36
C ILE A 58 -1.99 -4.43 20.86
N VAL A 59 -2.46 -4.83 22.06
CA VAL A 59 -3.64 -4.21 22.68
C VAL A 59 -3.41 -2.71 22.86
N ASN A 60 -2.28 -2.31 23.40
CA ASN A 60 -1.95 -0.89 23.57
C ASN A 60 -1.82 -0.16 22.23
N MET A 61 -1.25 -0.82 21.20
CA MET A 61 -1.14 -0.24 19.85
C MET A 61 -2.54 0.05 19.27
N ILE A 62 -3.45 -0.93 19.33
CA ILE A 62 -4.83 -0.79 18.83
C ILE A 62 -5.61 0.26 19.63
N GLU A 63 -5.43 0.32 20.95
CA GLU A 63 -6.10 1.30 21.82
C GLU A 63 -5.71 2.75 21.45
N HIS A 64 -4.46 2.95 21.00
CA HIS A 64 -3.91 4.27 20.67
C HIS A 64 -3.73 4.50 19.16
N GLU A 65 -4.29 3.63 18.32
CA GLU A 65 -4.18 3.73 16.86
C GLU A 65 -4.66 5.07 16.31
N ASN A 66 -5.78 5.57 16.85
CA ASN A 66 -6.33 6.87 16.46
C ASN A 66 -5.49 8.07 16.92
N ASP A 67 -4.70 7.89 17.99
CA ASP A 67 -3.83 8.94 18.54
C ASP A 67 -2.45 8.95 17.84
N LEU A 68 -2.08 7.84 17.23
CA LEU A 68 -0.78 7.61 16.59
C LEU A 68 -0.97 7.21 15.12
N PRO A 69 -1.35 8.14 14.25
CA PRO A 69 -1.55 7.84 12.84
C PRO A 69 -0.27 7.28 12.21
N ASN A 70 -0.44 6.37 11.25
CA ASN A 70 0.61 5.67 10.50
C ASN A 70 1.33 4.51 11.23
N LEU A 71 0.75 3.96 12.29
CA LEU A 71 1.25 2.74 12.90
C LEU A 71 0.84 1.50 12.08
N GLY A 72 1.64 1.14 11.09
CA GLY A 72 1.61 -0.20 10.50
C GLY A 72 0.87 -0.36 9.18
N ASN A 73 -0.06 0.51 8.80
CA ASN A 73 -0.76 0.43 7.51
C ASN A 73 -0.29 1.54 6.57
N SER A 74 0.94 1.45 6.08
CA SER A 74 1.52 2.43 5.17
C SER A 74 2.32 1.76 4.07
N ILE A 75 2.35 2.40 2.92
CA ILE A 75 3.18 2.05 1.77
C ILE A 75 4.22 3.15 1.57
N ARG A 76 5.40 2.78 1.14
CA ARG A 76 6.45 3.73 0.76
C ARG A 76 6.70 3.61 -0.73
N ILE A 77 6.62 4.74 -1.42
CA ILE A 77 6.94 4.85 -2.84
C ILE A 77 8.24 5.63 -2.94
N ALA A 78 9.31 4.91 -3.27
CA ALA A 78 10.60 5.55 -3.53
C ALA A 78 10.70 5.87 -5.02
N VAL A 79 10.90 7.15 -5.32
CA VAL A 79 11.14 7.65 -6.67
C VAL A 79 12.64 7.92 -6.80
N GLU A 80 13.30 7.24 -7.72
CA GLU A 80 14.75 7.30 -7.92
C GLU A 80 15.06 7.89 -9.31
N ILE A 81 16.09 8.70 -9.38
CA ILE A 81 16.69 9.16 -10.65
C ILE A 81 17.99 8.42 -10.92
N GLU A 82 18.12 7.79 -12.09
CA GLU A 82 19.32 7.04 -12.46
C GLU A 82 20.51 7.98 -12.72
N ASP A 83 20.30 9.00 -13.55
CA ASP A 83 21.30 9.99 -13.90
C ASP A 83 20.94 11.37 -13.34
N GLY A 84 21.89 11.99 -12.61
CA GLY A 84 21.67 13.28 -11.97
C GLY A 84 21.30 13.18 -10.49
N ASP A 85 20.57 14.18 -10.01
CA ASP A 85 20.05 14.24 -8.65
C ASP A 85 18.57 14.71 -8.62
N ILE A 86 17.96 14.68 -7.45
CA ILE A 86 16.56 15.06 -7.24
C ILE A 86 16.29 16.56 -7.47
N PHE A 87 17.33 17.38 -7.52
CA PHE A 87 17.22 18.83 -7.72
C PHE A 87 17.30 19.16 -9.22
N SER A 88 16.39 18.58 -9.98
CA SER A 88 16.20 18.87 -11.40
C SER A 88 14.72 19.14 -11.68
N THR A 89 14.45 19.97 -12.68
CA THR A 89 13.07 20.29 -13.10
C THR A 89 12.29 19.02 -13.45
N GLU A 90 12.90 18.14 -14.23
CA GLU A 90 12.30 16.89 -14.68
C GLU A 90 11.88 16.00 -13.49
N TYR A 91 12.79 15.82 -12.53
CA TYR A 91 12.50 15.01 -11.34
C TYR A 91 11.40 15.63 -10.50
N MET A 92 11.46 16.93 -10.23
CA MET A 92 10.48 17.60 -9.39
C MET A 92 9.08 17.63 -10.01
N GLU A 93 8.97 17.74 -11.33
CA GLU A 93 7.68 17.63 -12.04
C GLU A 93 7.13 16.20 -11.99
N ALA A 94 7.97 15.20 -12.22
CA ALA A 94 7.55 13.80 -12.11
C ALA A 94 7.14 13.44 -10.69
N LEU A 95 7.93 13.82 -9.68
CA LEU A 95 7.59 13.60 -8.27
C LEU A 95 6.25 14.26 -7.89
N LYS A 96 6.00 15.48 -8.38
CA LYS A 96 4.74 16.17 -8.15
C LYS A 96 3.56 15.41 -8.74
N ARG A 97 3.67 14.97 -9.98
CA ARG A 97 2.61 14.23 -10.67
C ARG A 97 2.36 12.90 -9.97
N ILE A 98 3.41 12.17 -9.56
CA ILE A 98 3.28 10.93 -8.78
C ILE A 98 2.58 11.22 -7.45
N ASN A 99 2.98 12.26 -6.72
CA ASN A 99 2.34 12.66 -5.48
C ASN A 99 0.85 12.97 -5.66
N ASP A 100 0.50 13.72 -6.72
CA ASP A 100 -0.89 14.10 -7.00
C ASP A 100 -1.73 12.86 -7.36
N GLU A 101 -1.22 11.94 -8.19
CA GLU A 101 -1.90 10.69 -8.53
C GLU A 101 -2.14 9.82 -7.28
N VAL A 102 -1.11 9.65 -6.43
CA VAL A 102 -1.21 8.89 -5.18
C VAL A 102 -2.22 9.53 -4.23
N PHE A 103 -2.22 10.86 -4.12
CA PHE A 103 -3.15 11.59 -3.24
C PHE A 103 -4.62 11.33 -3.57
N PHE A 104 -4.95 11.09 -4.84
CA PHE A 104 -6.32 10.83 -5.28
C PHE A 104 -6.70 9.35 -5.29
N LEU A 105 -5.78 8.42 -5.00
CA LEU A 105 -6.13 7.00 -4.89
C LEU A 105 -7.12 6.76 -3.72
N PRO A 106 -8.13 5.91 -3.93
CA PRO A 106 -9.04 5.52 -2.86
C PRO A 106 -8.29 4.81 -1.72
N GLY A 107 -8.66 5.09 -0.49
CA GLY A 107 -8.03 4.46 0.69
C GLY A 107 -6.74 5.13 1.16
N VAL A 108 -6.23 6.15 0.48
CA VAL A 108 -5.09 6.94 0.97
C VAL A 108 -5.54 7.90 2.07
N ASP A 109 -4.86 7.88 3.21
CA ASP A 109 -5.01 8.91 4.24
C ASP A 109 -4.27 10.18 3.81
N ARG A 110 -5.03 11.05 3.15
CA ARG A 110 -4.52 12.30 2.57
C ARG A 110 -3.96 13.26 3.61
N SER A 111 -4.48 13.21 4.83
CA SER A 111 -4.07 14.11 5.92
C SER A 111 -2.67 13.82 6.41
N ASN A 112 -2.27 12.55 6.34
CA ASN A 112 -1.02 12.05 6.86
C ASN A 112 -0.02 11.65 5.75
N LEU A 113 -0.38 11.80 4.47
CA LEU A 113 0.53 11.62 3.35
C LEU A 113 1.71 12.58 3.46
N ARG A 114 2.93 12.07 3.29
CA ARG A 114 4.17 12.85 3.41
C ARG A 114 5.07 12.66 2.19
N SER A 115 5.41 13.76 1.57
CA SER A 115 6.41 13.86 0.51
C SER A 115 7.03 15.25 0.51
N LEU A 116 8.02 15.50 -0.31
CA LEU A 116 8.56 16.87 -0.46
C LEU A 116 7.52 17.88 -0.93
N TRP A 117 6.46 17.43 -1.63
CA TRP A 117 5.38 18.29 -2.13
C TRP A 117 4.22 18.51 -1.14
N THR A 118 4.21 17.78 -0.02
CA THR A 118 3.13 17.94 0.95
C THR A 118 3.43 19.08 1.93
N PRO A 119 2.45 19.91 2.28
CA PRO A 119 2.66 21.10 3.12
C PRO A 119 3.03 20.78 4.57
N ASN A 120 2.85 19.53 5.02
CA ASN A 120 3.25 19.05 6.34
C ASN A 120 4.75 18.73 6.44
N VAL A 121 5.47 18.64 5.32
CA VAL A 121 6.94 18.54 5.29
C VAL A 121 7.51 19.94 5.22
N ARG A 122 8.06 20.40 6.35
CA ARG A 122 8.44 21.80 6.55
C ARG A 122 9.89 21.91 7.01
N TRP A 123 10.52 23.00 6.62
CA TRP A 123 11.78 23.45 7.21
C TRP A 123 11.51 24.51 8.28
N THR A 124 12.41 24.57 9.25
CA THR A 124 12.38 25.61 10.32
C THR A 124 13.80 26.06 10.60
N GLU A 125 13.97 27.36 10.77
CA GLU A 125 15.23 28.00 11.10
C GLU A 125 15.06 28.97 12.25
N VAL A 126 16.07 29.05 13.11
CA VAL A 126 16.11 30.06 14.17
C VAL A 126 16.84 31.29 13.67
N THR A 127 16.18 32.43 13.69
CA THR A 127 16.71 33.71 13.27
C THR A 127 16.85 34.66 14.45
N GLU A 128 17.49 35.79 14.28
CA GLU A 128 17.58 36.83 15.32
C GLU A 128 16.22 37.39 15.74
N TYR A 129 15.21 37.24 14.89
CA TYR A 129 13.83 37.74 15.12
C TYR A 129 12.85 36.65 15.57
N GLY A 130 13.32 35.39 15.76
CA GLY A 130 12.49 34.26 16.15
C GLY A 130 12.61 33.09 15.20
N PHE A 131 11.53 32.30 15.10
CA PHE A 131 11.48 31.14 14.19
C PHE A 131 10.95 31.59 12.82
N ASP A 132 11.67 31.16 11.78
CA ASP A 132 11.20 31.23 10.40
C ASP A 132 11.02 29.81 9.85
N GLY A 133 10.10 29.60 8.90
CA GLY A 133 9.85 28.29 8.35
C GLY A 133 8.73 28.25 7.31
N GLY A 134 8.76 27.20 6.52
CA GLY A 134 7.79 27.01 5.43
C GLY A 134 7.78 25.57 4.92
N PRO A 135 6.87 25.23 3.98
CA PRO A 135 6.93 23.96 3.28
C PRO A 135 8.25 23.84 2.52
N VAL A 136 8.76 22.61 2.39
CA VAL A 136 10.02 22.35 1.66
C VAL A 136 9.83 22.73 0.20
N ALA A 137 8.80 22.20 -0.46
CA ALA A 137 8.41 22.64 -1.79
C ALA A 137 7.39 23.76 -1.64
N ASN A 138 7.84 24.99 -1.79
CA ASN A 138 7.07 26.22 -1.58
C ASN A 138 6.59 26.89 -2.89
N ARG A 139 6.92 26.29 -4.05
CA ARG A 139 6.59 26.82 -5.39
C ARG A 139 5.75 25.82 -6.18
N PRO A 140 4.92 26.27 -7.13
CA PRO A 140 4.14 25.38 -7.98
C PRO A 140 4.99 24.57 -8.97
N SER A 141 6.19 25.05 -9.31
CA SER A 141 7.17 24.41 -10.19
C SER A 141 8.58 24.93 -9.91
N TYR A 142 9.58 24.17 -10.32
CA TYR A 142 11.01 24.46 -10.16
C TYR A 142 11.69 24.41 -11.52
N THR A 143 11.78 25.56 -12.19
CA THR A 143 12.28 25.66 -13.56
C THR A 143 13.58 26.42 -13.68
N SER A 144 13.95 27.23 -12.69
CA SER A 144 15.21 27.96 -12.68
C SER A 144 16.21 27.32 -11.71
N GLU A 145 17.50 27.49 -11.97
CA GLU A 145 18.58 27.03 -11.09
C GLU A 145 18.46 27.64 -9.68
N ALA A 146 18.09 28.92 -9.60
CA ALA A 146 17.87 29.60 -8.32
C ALA A 146 16.72 28.98 -7.49
N ASP A 147 15.64 28.53 -8.14
CA ASP A 147 14.53 27.85 -7.45
C ASP A 147 14.96 26.48 -6.94
N LEU A 148 15.77 25.75 -7.71
CA LEU A 148 16.31 24.44 -7.31
C LEU A 148 17.35 24.56 -6.18
N ASP A 149 18.16 25.62 -6.18
CA ASP A 149 19.08 25.91 -5.07
C ASP A 149 18.33 26.26 -3.79
N GLU A 150 17.24 27.03 -3.89
CA GLU A 150 16.35 27.31 -2.75
C GLU A 150 15.71 26.01 -2.21
N LEU A 151 15.20 25.15 -3.10
CA LEU A 151 14.68 23.85 -2.71
C LEU A 151 15.73 23.00 -2.00
N ARG A 152 16.96 22.97 -2.52
CA ARG A 152 18.08 22.25 -1.90
C ARG A 152 18.36 22.77 -0.49
N ALA A 153 18.38 24.08 -0.31
CA ALA A 153 18.57 24.71 1.00
C ALA A 153 17.41 24.34 1.96
N ASN A 154 16.17 24.35 1.48
CA ASN A 154 15.01 23.98 2.28
C ASN A 154 15.04 22.50 2.71
N VAL A 155 15.43 21.57 1.81
CA VAL A 155 15.62 20.15 2.13
C VAL A 155 16.67 19.96 3.23
N LEU A 156 17.80 20.66 3.13
CA LEU A 156 18.86 20.60 4.14
C LEU A 156 18.40 21.10 5.52
N LYS A 157 17.61 22.19 5.53
CA LYS A 157 17.05 22.77 6.78
C LYS A 157 15.93 21.91 7.39
N ALA A 158 15.19 21.17 6.56
CA ALA A 158 14.06 20.35 7.00
C ALA A 158 14.48 19.11 7.80
N GLY A 159 15.74 18.65 7.68
CA GLY A 159 16.22 17.45 8.35
C GLY A 159 15.61 16.15 7.84
N GLU A 160 15.10 16.15 6.60
CA GLU A 160 14.45 14.98 5.99
C GLU A 160 15.43 14.06 5.24
N ILE A 161 16.74 14.36 5.26
CA ILE A 161 17.77 13.50 4.69
C ILE A 161 17.90 12.23 5.54
N GLY A 162 17.90 11.08 4.86
CA GLY A 162 17.85 9.77 5.50
C GLY A 162 16.43 9.31 5.90
N ARG A 163 15.41 10.13 5.65
CA ARG A 163 13.99 9.80 5.88
C ARG A 163 13.18 9.88 4.59
N LEU A 164 12.90 11.08 4.11
CA LEU A 164 12.20 11.31 2.83
C LEU A 164 13.16 11.53 1.68
N VAL A 165 14.40 11.90 1.93
CA VAL A 165 15.42 12.12 0.91
C VAL A 165 16.60 11.19 1.17
N ALA A 166 17.06 10.48 0.16
CA ALA A 166 18.24 9.62 0.28
C ALA A 166 19.52 10.43 0.49
N ASN A 167 20.49 9.84 1.22
CA ASN A 167 21.75 10.50 1.53
C ASN A 167 22.58 10.87 0.29
N ASN A 168 22.37 10.18 -0.82
CA ASN A 168 23.04 10.44 -2.11
C ASN A 168 22.27 11.41 -3.01
N PHE A 169 21.15 11.95 -2.56
CA PHE A 169 20.23 12.80 -3.33
C PHE A 169 19.73 12.21 -4.65
N LYS A 170 19.68 10.89 -4.76
CA LYS A 170 19.18 10.22 -5.97
C LYS A 170 17.73 9.75 -5.85
N SER A 171 17.16 9.76 -4.68
CA SER A 171 15.76 9.35 -4.52
C SER A 171 15.06 10.09 -3.39
N THR A 172 13.72 10.14 -3.51
CA THR A 172 12.83 10.61 -2.45
C THR A 172 11.76 9.56 -2.17
N ILE A 173 11.20 9.63 -0.98
CA ILE A 173 10.12 8.74 -0.55
C ILE A 173 8.83 9.54 -0.43
N ILE A 174 7.75 8.98 -0.96
CA ILE A 174 6.37 9.35 -0.62
C ILE A 174 5.90 8.32 0.39
N ASP A 175 5.63 8.75 1.62
CA ASP A 175 5.08 7.93 2.69
C ASP A 175 3.56 8.01 2.63
N VAL A 176 2.92 6.89 2.34
CA VAL A 176 1.50 6.79 1.99
C VAL A 176 0.79 5.95 3.05
N PRO A 177 0.25 6.57 4.08
CA PRO A 177 -0.61 5.87 5.02
C PRO A 177 -1.95 5.52 4.38
N LEU A 178 -2.47 4.35 4.75
CA LEU A 178 -3.70 3.81 4.20
C LEU A 178 -4.78 3.71 5.27
N GLN A 179 -6.02 3.95 4.85
CA GLN A 179 -7.22 3.69 5.64
C GLN A 179 -7.71 2.27 5.31
N GLU A 180 -7.99 1.45 6.32
CA GLU A 180 -8.57 0.12 6.12
C GLU A 180 -9.98 0.18 5.51
N ALA A 181 -10.71 1.26 5.82
CA ALA A 181 -12.02 1.54 5.26
C ALA A 181 -12.14 3.04 4.95
N TYR A 182 -12.76 3.38 3.85
CA TYR A 182 -12.98 4.75 3.40
C TYR A 182 -14.43 4.97 2.98
N PRO A 183 -14.94 6.23 3.01
CA PRO A 183 -16.32 6.52 2.62
C PRO A 183 -16.59 6.14 1.17
N ASN A 184 -17.75 5.49 0.93
CA ASN A 184 -18.22 5.18 -0.40
C ASN A 184 -18.47 6.49 -1.19
N PRO A 185 -17.87 6.69 -2.38
CA PRO A 185 -18.08 7.88 -3.19
C PRO A 185 -19.55 8.13 -3.54
N ASP A 186 -20.34 7.06 -3.72
CA ASP A 186 -21.75 7.14 -4.09
C ASP A 186 -22.68 7.29 -2.87
N ASN A 187 -22.23 6.87 -1.69
CA ASN A 187 -22.98 6.95 -0.43
C ASN A 187 -22.05 7.16 0.77
N GLN A 188 -21.79 8.40 1.12
CA GLN A 188 -20.84 8.76 2.19
C GLN A 188 -21.17 8.19 3.59
N SER A 189 -22.38 7.67 3.79
CA SER A 189 -22.76 7.02 5.04
C SER A 189 -22.31 5.55 5.13
N GLU A 190 -21.78 5.00 4.05
CA GLU A 190 -21.32 3.62 3.94
C GLU A 190 -19.78 3.62 3.83
N LEU A 191 -19.13 2.72 4.56
CA LEU A 191 -17.69 2.51 4.47
C LEU A 191 -17.39 1.31 3.57
N ILE A 192 -16.46 1.50 2.65
CA ILE A 192 -15.92 0.44 1.79
C ILE A 192 -14.58 0.00 2.39
N GLN A 193 -14.41 -1.31 2.59
CA GLN A 193 -13.11 -1.89 2.97
C GLN A 193 -12.12 -1.76 1.83
N LEU A 194 -10.89 -1.38 2.13
CA LEU A 194 -9.83 -1.28 1.15
C LEU A 194 -9.46 -2.67 0.61
N ASP A 195 -9.61 -2.86 -0.70
CA ASP A 195 -9.09 -4.04 -1.39
C ASP A 195 -7.60 -3.79 -1.72
N TYR A 196 -6.71 -4.32 -0.87
CA TYR A 196 -5.25 -4.16 -1.03
C TYR A 196 -4.73 -4.74 -2.35
N GLY A 197 -5.39 -5.79 -2.87
CA GLY A 197 -5.02 -6.38 -4.15
C GLY A 197 -5.35 -5.45 -5.32
N ASP A 198 -6.50 -4.79 -5.28
CA ASP A 198 -6.88 -3.80 -6.28
C ASP A 198 -6.05 -2.53 -6.15
N PHE A 199 -5.81 -2.07 -4.93
CA PHE A 199 -4.95 -0.93 -4.65
C PHE A 199 -3.52 -1.14 -5.17
N SER A 200 -2.94 -2.32 -4.93
CA SER A 200 -1.62 -2.69 -5.44
C SER A 200 -1.56 -2.68 -6.98
N ARG A 201 -2.61 -3.19 -7.65
CA ARG A 201 -2.71 -3.12 -9.12
C ARG A 201 -2.78 -1.67 -9.62
N GLN A 202 -3.56 -0.82 -8.95
CA GLN A 202 -3.65 0.60 -9.31
C GLN A 202 -2.31 1.32 -9.15
N LEU A 203 -1.55 1.03 -8.08
CA LEU A 203 -0.20 1.56 -7.90
C LEU A 203 0.74 1.11 -9.01
N GLU A 204 0.70 -0.19 -9.35
CA GLU A 204 1.53 -0.75 -10.41
C GLU A 204 1.24 -0.10 -11.76
N ASP A 205 -0.02 -0.05 -12.16
CA ASP A 205 -0.42 0.39 -13.48
C ASP A 205 -0.33 1.92 -13.64
N LYS A 206 -0.86 2.68 -12.65
CA LYS A 206 -0.96 4.14 -12.75
C LYS A 206 0.31 4.86 -12.31
N ILE A 207 1.09 4.27 -11.42
CA ILE A 207 2.28 4.92 -10.86
C ILE A 207 3.53 4.32 -11.49
N ARG A 208 3.89 3.07 -11.17
CA ARG A 208 5.17 2.53 -11.61
C ARG A 208 5.27 2.44 -13.12
N GLN A 209 4.42 1.66 -13.77
CA GLN A 209 4.53 1.42 -15.21
C GLN A 209 4.32 2.69 -16.03
N HIS A 210 3.36 3.53 -15.62
CA HIS A 210 3.06 4.77 -16.33
C HIS A 210 4.23 5.75 -16.30
N PHE A 211 4.77 6.04 -15.11
CA PHE A 211 5.82 7.05 -14.95
C PHE A 211 7.18 6.58 -15.44
N GLU A 212 7.53 5.30 -15.29
CA GLU A 212 8.76 4.73 -15.86
C GLU A 212 8.73 4.68 -17.39
N ALA A 213 7.55 4.50 -18.00
CA ALA A 213 7.40 4.53 -19.46
C ALA A 213 7.54 5.95 -20.01
N GLU A 214 7.04 6.98 -19.30
CA GLU A 214 7.19 8.38 -19.70
C GLU A 214 8.60 8.92 -19.49
N ASN A 215 9.26 8.51 -18.40
CA ASN A 215 10.57 9.01 -17.98
C ASN A 215 11.54 7.85 -17.72
N PRO A 216 12.29 7.40 -18.73
CA PRO A 216 13.22 6.26 -18.57
C PRO A 216 14.30 6.47 -17.50
N ASN A 217 14.60 7.75 -17.19
CA ASN A 217 15.58 8.13 -16.15
C ASN A 217 15.02 8.04 -14.73
N ILE A 218 13.71 7.78 -14.57
CA ILE A 218 13.05 7.67 -13.27
C ILE A 218 12.63 6.22 -13.04
N LYS A 219 12.95 5.72 -11.85
CA LYS A 219 12.50 4.41 -11.34
C LYS A 219 11.61 4.58 -10.12
N VAL A 220 10.57 3.77 -10.06
CA VAL A 220 9.59 3.80 -8.98
C VAL A 220 9.60 2.46 -8.25
N HIS A 221 9.96 2.49 -6.98
CA HIS A 221 9.99 1.32 -6.10
C HIS A 221 8.86 1.43 -5.09
N ILE A 222 7.99 0.42 -5.03
CA ILE A 222 6.86 0.34 -4.10
C ILE A 222 7.17 -0.72 -3.04
N VAL A 223 7.17 -0.31 -1.75
CA VAL A 223 7.53 -1.15 -0.60
C VAL A 223 6.47 -1.09 0.50
#